data_33749b56a7278b2439843638ce94e9b7
#
_entry.id   33749b56a7278b2439843638ce94e9b7
#
_cell.length_a   1.000
_cell.length_b   1.000
_cell.length_c   1.000
_cell.angle_alpha   90.00
_cell.angle_beta   90.00
_cell.angle_gamma   90.00
#
_symmetry.space_group_name_H-M   'P 1'
#
loop_
_entity.id
_entity.type
_entity.pdbx_description
1 polymer ?
#
loop_
_entity_poly.entity_id
_entity_poly.type
_entity_poly.pdbx_seq_one_letter_code
_entity_poly.pdbx_strand_id
1 'polypeptide(L)'
;MLKAKSIVSILFLIASFYYEAQSYKQVPEWSKDAVMYELNVRQFSSEGTFEAIYDELPRLKKMGIDIIWLMPIHPIGELNRKGSKGSYYAVKDYKKINPFFGNESSFKKLVQLTHDQGMKLIIDWVANHTSPDNIWIEQGHLNWYTLDSIGGVQPPPGTDWWDVSDLDYDNMDMRSAMIDAMEYWVREFDIDGYRCDVAGWVPVDFWNDARKALDKIKPVFMLAEDEGEKLHDLAFDMTYGWEFHHIMNEVAKKHMNADSIIAYFERERKRFASNAYRLHFTSNHDENSWNGTEYERMGKGAECFAVLSSTIHGMPLIYNGQESSFNRRLEFFEKDSIDWGTYDKNGFYNTLFKFKKKNPALWNGDFGAFPEFIETGNPNVLLFKRVKGDNCVIGLFNLSESKQNVKFKCDNCKGTYKELFSDESFSMSCKKNKVSLDAWDFKVYSTNE
;
A
#
# COMPACT_ATOMS: atom_id res chain seq x y z
N MET A 1 29.05 17.95 50.56
CA MET A 1 29.33 18.02 49.13
C MET A 1 29.23 16.69 48.37
N LEU A 2 29.21 15.50 49.01
CA LEU A 2 29.11 14.22 48.30
C LEU A 2 27.68 13.81 47.87
N LYS A 3 26.62 14.33 48.51
CA LYS A 3 25.25 13.98 48.15
C LYS A 3 24.71 14.66 46.86
N ALA A 4 25.25 15.80 46.48
CA ALA A 4 24.80 16.50 45.26
C ALA A 4 25.37 15.89 43.97
N LYS A 5 26.56 15.28 43.99
CA LYS A 5 27.14 14.62 42.80
C LYS A 5 26.44 13.31 42.40
N SER A 6 25.92 12.54 43.37
CA SER A 6 25.22 11.31 43.08
C SER A 6 23.84 11.53 42.46
N ILE A 7 23.12 12.59 42.84
CA ILE A 7 21.80 12.92 42.28
C ILE A 7 21.93 13.40 40.82
N VAL A 8 22.96 14.19 40.50
CA VAL A 8 23.17 14.63 39.11
C VAL A 8 23.56 13.48 38.19
N SER A 9 24.36 12.51 38.66
CA SER A 9 24.75 11.34 37.88
C SER A 9 23.55 10.40 37.61
N ILE A 10 22.63 10.25 38.56
CA ILE A 10 21.43 9.45 38.41
C ILE A 10 20.43 10.13 37.44
N LEU A 11 20.31 11.46 37.51
CA LEU A 11 19.46 12.21 36.55
C LEU A 11 20.00 12.16 35.12
N PHE A 12 21.33 12.18 34.93
CA PHE A 12 21.95 12.01 33.62
C PHE A 12 21.76 10.57 33.05
N LEU A 13 21.86 9.56 33.91
CA LEU A 13 21.59 8.16 33.48
C LEU A 13 20.10 7.94 33.14
N ILE A 14 19.18 8.51 33.89
CA ILE A 14 17.75 8.43 33.60
C ILE A 14 17.43 9.22 32.33
N ALA A 15 18.03 10.38 32.10
CA ALA A 15 17.84 11.16 30.86
C ALA A 15 18.43 10.44 29.62
N SER A 16 19.57 9.73 29.74
CA SER A 16 20.11 8.94 28.64
C SER A 16 19.24 7.69 28.34
N PHE A 17 18.69 7.04 29.35
CA PHE A 17 17.73 5.95 29.15
C PHE A 17 16.41 6.42 28.53
N TYR A 18 15.92 7.61 28.88
CA TYR A 18 14.73 8.19 28.24
C TYR A 18 15.00 8.68 26.81
N TYR A 19 16.23 9.07 26.48
CA TYR A 19 16.59 9.50 25.13
C TYR A 19 16.83 8.33 24.18
N GLU A 20 17.29 7.17 24.64
CA GLU A 20 17.40 5.95 23.83
C GLU A 20 16.03 5.27 23.59
N ALA A 21 15.03 5.53 24.44
CA ALA A 21 13.67 4.94 24.29
C ALA A 21 12.78 5.71 23.29
N GLN A 22 13.27 6.79 22.67
CA GLN A 22 12.53 7.60 21.71
C GLN A 22 13.22 7.71 20.34
N SER A 23 13.93 6.68 19.89
CA SER A 23 14.20 6.58 18.46
C SER A 23 12.90 6.12 17.78
N TYR A 24 12.00 7.06 17.52
CA TYR A 24 10.88 6.81 16.61
C TYR A 24 11.48 6.26 15.31
N LYS A 25 10.96 5.11 14.87
CA LYS A 25 11.24 4.56 13.56
C LYS A 25 11.08 5.68 12.52
N GLN A 26 12.15 5.98 11.80
CA GLN A 26 12.09 6.90 10.69
C GLN A 26 11.64 6.15 9.44
N VAL A 27 10.47 6.52 8.92
CA VAL A 27 10.04 6.08 7.60
C VAL A 27 11.06 6.60 6.57
N PRO A 28 11.49 5.80 5.57
CA PRO A 28 12.47 6.25 4.59
C PRO A 28 12.04 7.55 3.89
N GLU A 29 12.87 8.59 3.93
CA GLU A 29 12.52 9.93 3.42
C GLU A 29 12.11 9.91 1.94
N TRP A 30 12.65 9.01 1.15
CA TRP A 30 12.31 8.86 -0.26
C TRP A 30 10.83 8.44 -0.48
N SER A 31 10.14 7.93 0.54
CA SER A 31 8.73 7.51 0.47
C SER A 31 7.73 8.63 0.74
N LYS A 32 8.20 9.85 1.07
CA LYS A 32 7.36 10.96 1.52
C LYS A 32 6.26 11.37 0.55
N ASP A 33 6.50 11.30 -0.74
CA ASP A 33 5.57 11.66 -1.81
C ASP A 33 5.29 10.50 -2.78
N ALA A 34 5.73 9.29 -2.38
CA ALA A 34 5.69 8.10 -3.21
C ALA A 34 4.27 7.64 -3.54
N VAL A 35 4.18 7.01 -4.70
CA VAL A 35 3.03 6.30 -5.23
C VAL A 35 3.44 4.87 -5.52
N MET A 36 2.62 3.91 -5.13
CA MET A 36 2.87 2.49 -5.31
C MET A 36 2.14 1.91 -6.51
N TYR A 37 2.80 0.99 -7.20
CA TYR A 37 2.26 0.21 -8.30
C TYR A 37 2.39 -1.28 -7.99
N GLU A 38 1.28 -1.98 -7.88
CA GLU A 38 1.24 -3.41 -7.70
C GLU A 38 1.29 -4.12 -9.05
N LEU A 39 2.24 -5.03 -9.21
CA LEU A 39 2.53 -5.71 -10.46
C LEU A 39 2.51 -7.23 -10.30
N ASN A 40 1.61 -7.87 -11.03
CA ASN A 40 1.53 -9.31 -11.14
C ASN A 40 2.36 -9.79 -12.34
N VAL A 41 3.55 -10.32 -12.11
CA VAL A 41 4.46 -10.77 -13.17
C VAL A 41 3.80 -11.78 -14.11
N ARG A 42 3.06 -12.77 -13.58
CA ARG A 42 2.38 -13.80 -14.37
C ARG A 42 1.40 -13.21 -15.39
N GLN A 43 0.73 -12.13 -15.03
CA GLN A 43 -0.43 -11.60 -15.79
C GLN A 43 -0.13 -10.27 -16.49
N PHE A 44 1.03 -9.66 -16.22
CA PHE A 44 1.42 -8.37 -16.78
C PHE A 44 1.54 -8.41 -18.32
N SER A 45 2.03 -9.50 -18.86
CA SER A 45 2.21 -9.71 -20.30
C SER A 45 1.80 -11.10 -20.74
N SER A 46 1.75 -11.35 -22.04
CA SER A 46 1.55 -12.69 -22.60
C SER A 46 2.65 -13.65 -22.19
N GLU A 47 3.89 -13.19 -22.08
CA GLU A 47 5.06 -13.97 -21.64
C GLU A 47 4.98 -14.27 -20.15
N GLY A 48 4.61 -13.28 -19.34
CA GLY A 48 4.55 -13.36 -17.88
C GLY A 48 5.93 -13.46 -17.24
N THR A 49 6.93 -12.73 -17.77
CA THR A 49 8.32 -12.77 -17.34
C THR A 49 8.83 -11.41 -16.87
N PHE A 50 9.94 -11.40 -16.14
CA PHE A 50 10.59 -10.16 -15.70
C PHE A 50 11.07 -9.32 -16.90
N GLU A 51 11.54 -9.97 -17.96
CA GLU A 51 12.01 -9.29 -19.16
C GLU A 51 10.92 -8.46 -19.84
N ALA A 52 9.69 -8.93 -19.81
CA ALA A 52 8.56 -8.20 -20.39
C ALA A 52 8.21 -6.89 -19.65
N ILE A 53 8.77 -6.69 -18.44
CA ILE A 53 8.54 -5.49 -17.63
C ILE A 53 9.58 -4.40 -17.95
N TYR A 54 10.77 -4.76 -18.45
CA TYR A 54 11.90 -3.84 -18.57
C TYR A 54 11.56 -2.55 -19.35
N ASP A 55 10.92 -2.72 -20.49
CA ASP A 55 10.59 -1.60 -21.40
C ASP A 55 9.41 -0.74 -20.90
N GLU A 56 8.67 -1.24 -19.90
CA GLU A 56 7.56 -0.53 -19.27
C GLU A 56 7.98 0.38 -18.09
N LEU A 57 9.16 0.15 -17.53
CA LEU A 57 9.66 0.93 -16.38
C LEU A 57 9.72 2.45 -16.67
N PRO A 58 10.19 2.93 -17.84
CA PRO A 58 10.16 4.35 -18.15
C PRO A 58 8.73 4.93 -18.24
N ARG A 59 7.75 4.15 -18.73
CA ARG A 59 6.34 4.54 -18.79
C ARG A 59 5.78 4.68 -17.37
N LEU A 60 6.02 3.71 -16.49
CA LEU A 60 5.59 3.73 -15.09
C LEU A 60 6.20 4.93 -14.35
N LYS A 61 7.50 5.17 -14.51
CA LYS A 61 8.15 6.36 -13.94
C LYS A 61 7.55 7.66 -14.46
N LYS A 62 7.32 7.76 -15.77
CA LYS A 62 6.67 8.94 -16.36
C LYS A 62 5.26 9.14 -15.84
N MET A 63 4.52 8.07 -15.57
CA MET A 63 3.19 8.12 -14.93
C MET A 63 3.26 8.66 -13.50
N GLY A 64 4.39 8.55 -12.84
CA GLY A 64 4.63 9.10 -11.50
C GLY A 64 4.80 8.04 -10.41
N ILE A 65 5.02 6.77 -10.81
CA ILE A 65 5.27 5.67 -9.88
C ILE A 65 6.66 5.79 -9.25
N ASP A 66 6.75 5.43 -7.98
CA ASP A 66 8.00 5.43 -7.21
C ASP A 66 8.33 4.06 -6.60
N ILE A 67 7.32 3.27 -6.28
CA ILE A 67 7.49 1.94 -5.71
C ILE A 67 6.80 0.93 -6.62
N ILE A 68 7.54 -0.07 -7.08
CA ILE A 68 6.99 -1.27 -7.72
C ILE A 68 6.92 -2.36 -6.65
N TRP A 69 5.70 -2.82 -6.38
CA TRP A 69 5.47 -4.01 -5.57
C TRP A 69 5.17 -5.18 -6.50
N LEU A 70 6.07 -6.16 -6.52
CA LEU A 70 5.84 -7.42 -7.24
C LEU A 70 5.07 -8.38 -6.34
N MET A 71 3.96 -8.93 -6.82
CA MET A 71 3.32 -10.10 -6.21
C MET A 71 4.32 -11.25 -6.07
N PRO A 72 4.04 -12.29 -5.24
CA PRO A 72 5.06 -13.29 -4.89
C PRO A 72 5.78 -13.88 -6.11
N ILE A 73 7.11 -13.86 -6.08
CA ILE A 73 7.98 -14.28 -7.19
C ILE A 73 8.59 -15.67 -7.01
N HIS A 74 8.26 -16.35 -5.91
CA HIS A 74 8.82 -17.63 -5.52
C HIS A 74 8.23 -18.81 -6.31
N PRO A 75 8.92 -19.95 -6.38
CA PRO A 75 8.33 -21.19 -6.90
C PRO A 75 7.08 -21.57 -6.12
N ILE A 76 6.08 -22.05 -6.83
CA ILE A 76 4.79 -22.45 -6.27
C ILE A 76 4.74 -23.94 -6.06
N GLY A 77 4.22 -24.39 -4.91
CA GLY A 77 4.03 -25.79 -4.61
C GLY A 77 3.17 -26.53 -5.62
N GLU A 78 3.31 -27.87 -5.65
CA GLU A 78 2.56 -28.74 -6.56
C GLU A 78 1.52 -29.57 -5.83
N LEU A 79 1.78 -29.89 -4.57
CA LEU A 79 0.85 -30.67 -3.75
C LEU A 79 -0.38 -29.83 -3.42
N ASN A 80 -1.55 -30.36 -3.70
CA ASN A 80 -2.85 -29.71 -3.53
C ASN A 80 -3.03 -28.39 -4.32
N ARG A 81 -2.23 -28.21 -5.38
CA ARG A 81 -2.26 -27.00 -6.22
C ARG A 81 -3.67 -26.72 -6.77
N LYS A 82 -4.15 -25.50 -6.58
CA LYS A 82 -5.40 -25.00 -7.19
C LYS A 82 -5.11 -24.51 -8.61
N GLY A 83 -5.97 -24.86 -9.58
CA GLY A 83 -5.80 -24.50 -10.99
C GLY A 83 -4.52 -25.06 -11.63
N SER A 84 -4.20 -24.61 -12.84
CA SER A 84 -3.03 -25.12 -13.58
C SER A 84 -1.70 -24.48 -13.13
N LYS A 85 -1.72 -23.27 -12.58
CA LYS A 85 -0.53 -22.51 -12.17
C LYS A 85 -0.35 -22.36 -10.66
N GLY A 86 -1.39 -22.60 -9.89
CA GLY A 86 -1.39 -22.50 -8.43
C GLY A 86 -1.44 -21.07 -7.89
N SER A 87 -1.63 -20.98 -6.58
CA SER A 87 -1.57 -19.73 -5.84
C SER A 87 -0.14 -19.20 -5.78
N TYR A 88 0.05 -17.92 -6.02
CA TYR A 88 1.32 -17.21 -5.78
C TYR A 88 1.77 -17.35 -4.33
N TYR A 89 0.80 -17.49 -3.42
CA TYR A 89 1.01 -17.54 -1.97
C TYR A 89 1.33 -18.93 -1.43
N ALA A 90 1.29 -19.97 -2.28
CA ALA A 90 1.75 -21.33 -1.92
C ALA A 90 3.26 -21.49 -2.20
N VAL A 91 4.09 -20.83 -1.37
CA VAL A 91 5.55 -20.74 -1.57
C VAL A 91 6.22 -22.08 -1.34
N LYS A 92 6.97 -22.58 -2.33
CA LYS A 92 7.76 -23.82 -2.26
C LYS A 92 9.20 -23.59 -1.75
N ASP A 93 9.83 -22.49 -2.13
CA ASP A 93 11.19 -22.13 -1.72
C ASP A 93 11.36 -20.62 -1.66
N TYR A 94 11.64 -20.11 -0.47
CA TYR A 94 11.78 -18.67 -0.22
C TYR A 94 13.02 -18.03 -0.84
N LYS A 95 14.05 -18.81 -1.20
CA LYS A 95 15.32 -18.30 -1.76
C LYS A 95 15.47 -18.59 -3.25
N LYS A 96 14.37 -18.98 -3.93
CA LYS A 96 14.35 -19.24 -5.37
C LYS A 96 13.34 -18.36 -6.08
N ILE A 97 13.61 -18.15 -7.35
CA ILE A 97 12.71 -17.47 -8.29
C ILE A 97 11.87 -18.52 -9.00
N ASN A 98 10.60 -18.22 -9.21
CA ASN A 98 9.71 -19.02 -10.03
C ASN A 98 10.27 -19.10 -11.47
N PRO A 99 10.61 -20.30 -11.97
CA PRO A 99 11.24 -20.44 -13.28
C PRO A 99 10.36 -19.97 -14.44
N PHE A 100 9.05 -19.81 -14.23
CA PHE A 100 8.16 -19.22 -15.24
C PHE A 100 8.33 -17.69 -15.36
N PHE A 101 8.87 -17.02 -14.35
CA PHE A 101 9.08 -15.55 -14.36
C PHE A 101 10.47 -15.18 -14.88
N GLY A 102 11.43 -16.11 -14.82
CA GLY A 102 12.81 -15.89 -15.21
C GLY A 102 13.81 -16.57 -14.27
N ASN A 103 14.91 -15.92 -14.02
CA ASN A 103 16.01 -16.41 -13.19
C ASN A 103 16.65 -15.26 -12.38
N GLU A 104 17.67 -15.60 -11.58
CA GLU A 104 18.38 -14.60 -10.74
C GLU A 104 18.98 -13.46 -11.56
N SER A 105 19.49 -13.73 -12.76
CA SER A 105 20.09 -12.71 -13.63
C SER A 105 19.02 -11.73 -14.14
N SER A 106 17.88 -12.26 -14.62
CA SER A 106 16.80 -11.42 -15.11
C SER A 106 16.15 -10.61 -13.97
N PHE A 107 16.01 -11.18 -12.77
CA PHE A 107 15.51 -10.45 -11.61
C PHE A 107 16.49 -9.35 -11.15
N LYS A 108 17.80 -9.64 -11.04
CA LYS A 108 18.83 -8.62 -10.74
C LYS A 108 18.77 -7.47 -11.74
N LYS A 109 18.59 -7.79 -13.02
CA LYS A 109 18.44 -6.77 -14.06
C LYS A 109 17.18 -5.94 -13.89
N LEU A 110 16.04 -6.55 -13.50
CA LEU A 110 14.81 -5.81 -13.22
C LEU A 110 15.01 -4.83 -12.06
N VAL A 111 15.62 -5.27 -10.96
CA VAL A 111 15.91 -4.40 -9.81
C VAL A 111 16.81 -3.24 -10.23
N GLN A 112 17.90 -3.52 -10.97
CA GLN A 112 18.82 -2.49 -11.46
C GLN A 112 18.12 -1.47 -12.35
N LEU A 113 17.35 -1.93 -13.35
CA LEU A 113 16.62 -1.04 -14.25
C LEU A 113 15.57 -0.20 -13.51
N THR A 114 14.95 -0.75 -12.48
CA THR A 114 14.01 -0.02 -11.61
C THR A 114 14.74 1.10 -10.87
N HIS A 115 15.91 0.80 -10.29
CA HIS A 115 16.76 1.78 -9.61
C HIS A 115 17.31 2.84 -10.57
N ASP A 116 17.68 2.47 -11.80
CA ASP A 116 18.15 3.41 -12.84
C ASP A 116 17.07 4.44 -13.22
N GLN A 117 15.79 4.07 -13.11
CA GLN A 117 14.67 5.02 -13.25
C GLN A 117 14.42 5.85 -11.97
N GLY A 118 15.18 5.66 -10.90
CA GLY A 118 14.94 6.31 -9.60
C GLY A 118 13.66 5.83 -8.92
N MET A 119 13.25 4.59 -9.18
CA MET A 119 12.16 3.89 -8.49
C MET A 119 12.71 2.88 -7.49
N LYS A 120 11.84 2.38 -6.63
CA LYS A 120 12.11 1.35 -5.62
C LYS A 120 11.36 0.07 -5.97
N LEU A 121 11.91 -1.08 -5.59
CA LEU A 121 11.29 -2.37 -5.81
C LEU A 121 11.14 -3.12 -4.49
N ILE A 122 9.92 -3.51 -4.16
CA ILE A 122 9.61 -4.39 -3.05
C ILE A 122 8.97 -5.68 -3.56
N ILE A 123 9.12 -6.77 -2.83
CA ILE A 123 8.48 -8.05 -3.17
C ILE A 123 7.45 -8.43 -2.13
N ASP A 124 6.46 -9.19 -2.56
CA ASP A 124 5.46 -9.79 -1.68
C ASP A 124 6.09 -10.92 -0.85
N TRP A 125 5.81 -10.96 0.43
CA TRP A 125 6.38 -11.91 1.38
C TRP A 125 5.31 -12.65 2.15
N VAL A 126 5.22 -13.95 1.92
CA VAL A 126 4.24 -14.84 2.53
C VAL A 126 4.85 -15.48 3.77
N ALA A 127 4.71 -14.83 4.93
CA ALA A 127 5.32 -15.32 6.17
C ALA A 127 4.43 -16.29 6.96
N ASN A 128 3.11 -16.21 6.80
CA ASN A 128 2.18 -16.99 7.62
C ASN A 128 2.15 -18.48 7.28
N HIS A 129 2.40 -18.85 6.03
CA HIS A 129 2.25 -20.21 5.54
C HIS A 129 3.15 -20.51 4.34
N THR A 130 3.30 -21.77 3.98
CA THR A 130 4.04 -22.24 2.80
C THR A 130 3.17 -23.20 1.99
N SER A 131 3.66 -23.68 0.84
CA SER A 131 3.03 -24.86 0.22
C SER A 131 3.27 -26.12 1.07
N PRO A 132 2.41 -27.14 0.96
CA PRO A 132 2.57 -28.41 1.69
C PRO A 132 3.77 -29.25 1.25
N ASP A 133 4.37 -28.92 0.09
CA ASP A 133 5.61 -29.50 -0.45
C ASP A 133 6.76 -28.48 -0.44
N ASN A 134 6.78 -27.59 0.56
CA ASN A 134 7.88 -26.66 0.78
C ASN A 134 9.18 -27.40 1.12
N ILE A 135 10.32 -26.88 0.66
CA ILE A 135 11.64 -27.48 0.87
C ILE A 135 11.98 -27.71 2.36
N TRP A 136 11.46 -26.91 3.27
CA TRP A 136 11.69 -27.10 4.71
C TRP A 136 11.08 -28.41 5.21
N ILE A 137 9.92 -28.82 4.70
CA ILE A 137 9.31 -30.12 5.00
C ILE A 137 10.17 -31.26 4.40
N GLU A 138 10.63 -31.12 3.14
CA GLU A 138 11.51 -32.07 2.49
C GLU A 138 12.84 -32.24 3.23
N GLN A 139 13.35 -31.18 3.85
CA GLN A 139 14.56 -31.15 4.68
C GLN A 139 14.37 -31.71 6.10
N GLY A 140 13.14 -32.10 6.45
CA GLY A 140 12.85 -32.73 7.75
C GLY A 140 12.38 -31.75 8.85
N HIS A 141 12.11 -30.50 8.52
CA HIS A 141 11.67 -29.47 9.48
C HIS A 141 10.14 -29.48 9.69
N LEU A 142 9.53 -30.67 9.82
CA LEU A 142 8.09 -30.79 10.04
C LEU A 142 7.61 -30.09 11.33
N ASN A 143 8.49 -29.99 12.32
CA ASN A 143 8.26 -29.31 13.59
C ASN A 143 8.23 -27.77 13.47
N TRP A 144 8.42 -27.21 12.27
CA TRP A 144 8.25 -25.79 11.99
C TRP A 144 6.80 -25.42 11.61
N TYR A 145 5.93 -26.43 11.55
CA TYR A 145 4.55 -26.29 11.10
C TYR A 145 3.56 -26.64 12.20
N THR A 146 2.40 -26.00 12.14
CA THR A 146 1.25 -26.39 12.94
C THR A 146 0.74 -27.75 12.42
N LEU A 147 0.71 -28.76 13.31
CA LEU A 147 0.35 -30.13 12.95
C LEU A 147 -1.07 -30.47 13.40
N ASP A 148 -1.72 -31.32 12.63
CA ASP A 148 -2.98 -31.94 13.02
C ASP A 148 -2.78 -33.06 14.08
N SER A 149 -3.86 -33.67 14.53
CA SER A 149 -3.84 -34.72 15.57
C SER A 149 -3.12 -36.01 15.17
N ILE A 150 -2.80 -36.19 13.88
CA ILE A 150 -2.11 -37.38 13.36
C ILE A 150 -0.71 -37.01 12.85
N GLY A 151 -0.26 -35.78 13.07
CA GLY A 151 1.08 -35.32 12.73
C GLY A 151 1.26 -34.83 11.29
N GLY A 152 0.17 -34.56 10.57
CA GLY A 152 0.20 -33.94 9.24
C GLY A 152 0.19 -32.42 9.33
N VAL A 153 0.79 -31.74 8.32
CA VAL A 153 0.66 -30.27 8.20
C VAL A 153 -0.78 -29.90 7.86
N GLN A 154 -1.23 -28.74 8.33
CA GLN A 154 -2.59 -28.27 8.13
C GLN A 154 -2.61 -26.81 7.63
N PRO A 155 -3.69 -26.38 6.94
CA PRO A 155 -3.86 -24.98 6.58
C PRO A 155 -4.00 -24.09 7.82
N PRO A 156 -3.81 -22.76 7.67
CA PRO A 156 -4.06 -21.81 8.75
C PRO A 156 -5.45 -22.00 9.38
N PRO A 157 -5.59 -21.93 10.70
CA PRO A 157 -6.82 -22.21 11.39
C PRO A 157 -8.02 -21.38 10.88
N GLY A 158 -9.13 -22.03 10.61
CA GLY A 158 -10.37 -21.39 10.14
C GLY A 158 -10.41 -21.08 8.65
N THR A 159 -9.41 -21.51 7.88
CA THR A 159 -9.38 -21.36 6.42
C THR A 159 -9.69 -22.69 5.71
N ASP A 160 -10.04 -22.60 4.41
CA ASP A 160 -10.16 -23.72 3.48
C ASP A 160 -8.98 -23.76 2.47
N TRP A 161 -7.83 -23.25 2.84
CA TRP A 161 -6.64 -23.08 2.01
C TRP A 161 -5.76 -24.35 1.98
N TRP A 162 -6.31 -25.45 1.47
CA TRP A 162 -5.64 -26.77 1.46
C TRP A 162 -4.37 -26.84 0.61
N ASP A 163 -4.09 -25.82 -0.18
CA ASP A 163 -2.86 -25.63 -0.96
C ASP A 163 -1.73 -24.98 -0.20
N VAL A 164 -1.92 -24.67 1.10
CA VAL A 164 -0.89 -24.12 1.98
C VAL A 164 -0.87 -24.81 3.36
N SER A 165 0.22 -24.62 4.09
CA SER A 165 0.50 -25.19 5.42
C SER A 165 0.94 -24.10 6.37
N ASP A 166 0.30 -24.04 7.52
CA ASP A 166 0.51 -23.04 8.58
C ASP A 166 1.86 -23.21 9.27
N LEU A 167 2.57 -22.11 9.51
CA LEU A 167 3.87 -22.09 10.19
C LEU A 167 3.70 -21.87 11.70
N ASP A 168 4.48 -22.62 12.48
CA ASP A 168 4.52 -22.50 13.95
C ASP A 168 5.52 -21.42 14.37
N TYR A 169 5.01 -20.26 14.74
CA TYR A 169 5.83 -19.13 15.21
C TYR A 169 6.35 -19.26 16.65
N ASP A 170 5.98 -20.28 17.39
CA ASP A 170 6.63 -20.62 18.67
C ASP A 170 8.00 -21.29 18.43
N ASN A 171 8.28 -21.76 17.22
CA ASN A 171 9.54 -22.36 16.84
C ASN A 171 10.58 -21.29 16.43
N MET A 172 11.61 -21.11 17.27
CA MET A 172 12.64 -20.10 17.07
C MET A 172 13.59 -20.39 15.90
N ASP A 173 13.79 -21.65 15.54
CA ASP A 173 14.63 -22.03 14.39
C ASP A 173 13.90 -21.67 13.08
N MET A 174 12.59 -21.90 13.02
CA MET A 174 11.74 -21.46 11.91
C MET A 174 11.79 -19.94 11.74
N ARG A 175 11.59 -19.17 12.83
CA ARG A 175 11.69 -17.71 12.81
C ARG A 175 13.03 -17.24 12.28
N SER A 176 14.13 -17.87 12.72
CA SER A 176 15.48 -17.55 12.27
C SER A 176 15.67 -17.83 10.78
N ALA A 177 15.16 -18.96 10.29
CA ALA A 177 15.22 -19.33 8.87
C ALA A 177 14.38 -18.39 8.00
N MET A 178 13.22 -17.93 8.49
CA MET A 178 12.38 -16.97 7.80
C MET A 178 13.08 -15.60 7.69
N ILE A 179 13.70 -15.12 8.77
CA ILE A 179 14.48 -13.86 8.75
C ILE A 179 15.67 -13.98 7.79
N ASP A 180 16.43 -15.08 7.84
CA ASP A 180 17.56 -15.31 6.93
C ASP A 180 17.12 -15.37 5.45
N ALA A 181 15.93 -15.88 5.18
CA ALA A 181 15.36 -15.84 3.84
C ALA A 181 15.00 -14.40 3.39
N MET A 182 14.48 -13.56 4.29
CA MET A 182 14.27 -12.14 4.00
C MET A 182 15.58 -11.38 3.79
N GLU A 183 16.57 -11.57 4.67
CA GLU A 183 17.90 -10.96 4.53
C GLU A 183 18.57 -11.31 3.19
N TYR A 184 18.39 -12.54 2.69
CA TYR A 184 18.92 -13.01 1.41
C TYR A 184 18.51 -12.09 0.25
N TRP A 185 17.23 -11.72 0.12
CA TRP A 185 16.75 -10.87 -0.98
C TRP A 185 17.31 -9.45 -0.90
N VAL A 186 17.39 -8.88 0.29
CA VAL A 186 17.97 -7.54 0.48
C VAL A 186 19.46 -7.54 0.18
N ARG A 187 20.19 -8.58 0.61
CA ARG A 187 21.65 -8.69 0.43
C ARG A 187 22.05 -9.02 -1.00
N GLU A 188 21.39 -10.00 -1.61
CA GLU A 188 21.83 -10.55 -2.89
C GLU A 188 21.20 -9.83 -4.10
N PHE A 189 20.05 -9.20 -3.92
CA PHE A 189 19.32 -8.57 -5.02
C PHE A 189 19.08 -7.06 -4.81
N ASP A 190 19.45 -6.52 -3.66
CA ASP A 190 19.31 -5.09 -3.32
C ASP A 190 17.85 -4.58 -3.41
N ILE A 191 16.86 -5.41 -3.13
CA ILE A 191 15.47 -4.97 -3.07
C ILE A 191 15.27 -3.95 -1.95
N ASP A 192 14.23 -3.11 -2.04
CA ASP A 192 14.01 -1.99 -1.15
C ASP A 192 13.01 -2.27 -0.02
N GLY A 193 12.49 -3.49 0.07
CA GLY A 193 11.58 -3.87 1.15
C GLY A 193 10.56 -4.93 0.77
N TYR A 194 9.47 -4.97 1.54
CA TYR A 194 8.47 -6.03 1.46
C TYR A 194 7.04 -5.51 1.62
N ARG A 195 6.10 -6.14 0.92
CA ARG A 195 4.70 -6.23 1.32
C ARG A 195 4.52 -7.59 1.99
N CYS A 196 4.03 -7.61 3.21
CA CYS A 196 3.88 -8.83 3.99
C CYS A 196 2.41 -9.27 4.01
N ASP A 197 2.18 -10.45 3.44
CA ASP A 197 0.89 -11.11 3.31
C ASP A 197 0.32 -11.47 4.67
N VAL A 198 -0.99 -11.23 4.88
CA VAL A 198 -1.74 -11.46 6.14
C VAL A 198 -0.91 -11.18 7.40
N ALA A 199 -0.23 -10.04 7.41
CA ALA A 199 0.77 -9.70 8.44
C ALA A 199 0.23 -9.72 9.88
N GLY A 200 -1.06 -9.48 10.06
CA GLY A 200 -1.73 -9.53 11.36
C GLY A 200 -1.86 -10.94 11.94
N TRP A 201 -1.67 -12.00 11.15
CA TRP A 201 -1.69 -13.39 11.62
C TRP A 201 -0.32 -13.88 12.10
N VAL A 202 0.73 -13.10 11.83
CA VAL A 202 2.10 -13.37 12.26
C VAL A 202 2.43 -12.52 13.48
N PRO A 203 3.11 -13.05 14.52
CA PRO A 203 3.40 -12.31 15.75
C PRO A 203 4.18 -11.01 15.49
N VAL A 204 3.77 -9.93 16.14
CA VAL A 204 4.38 -8.59 15.98
C VAL A 204 5.87 -8.58 16.39
N ASP A 205 6.24 -9.35 17.42
CA ASP A 205 7.62 -9.46 17.87
C ASP A 205 8.53 -10.11 16.81
N PHE A 206 8.03 -11.10 16.05
CA PHE A 206 8.75 -11.63 14.89
C PHE A 206 9.02 -10.53 13.85
N TRP A 207 7.99 -9.75 13.49
CA TRP A 207 8.15 -8.65 12.54
C TRP A 207 9.16 -7.60 13.02
N ASN A 208 9.15 -7.31 14.32
CA ASN A 208 10.11 -6.39 14.94
C ASN A 208 11.55 -6.91 14.84
N ASP A 209 11.75 -8.21 15.03
CA ASP A 209 13.07 -8.83 14.89
C ASP A 209 13.52 -8.91 13.43
N ALA A 210 12.63 -9.25 12.51
CA ALA A 210 12.88 -9.20 11.09
C ALA A 210 13.29 -7.79 10.64
N ARG A 211 12.55 -6.75 11.04
CA ARG A 211 12.88 -5.35 10.73
C ARG A 211 14.28 -4.96 11.22
N LYS A 212 14.63 -5.29 12.47
CA LYS A 212 15.96 -5.03 13.02
C LYS A 212 17.07 -5.73 12.25
N ALA A 213 16.82 -6.96 11.76
CA ALA A 213 17.79 -7.70 10.97
C ALA A 213 17.99 -7.05 9.59
N LEU A 214 16.91 -6.71 8.90
CA LEU A 214 16.94 -6.07 7.59
C LEU A 214 17.60 -4.69 7.61
N ASP A 215 17.28 -3.85 8.60
CA ASP A 215 17.83 -2.50 8.75
C ASP A 215 19.36 -2.50 9.02
N LYS A 216 19.94 -3.63 9.48
CA LYS A 216 21.41 -3.77 9.56
C LYS A 216 22.07 -3.89 8.19
N ILE A 217 21.35 -4.32 7.17
CA ILE A 217 21.85 -4.44 5.79
C ILE A 217 21.65 -3.08 5.09
N LYS A 218 20.40 -2.62 5.03
CA LYS A 218 20.01 -1.27 4.58
C LYS A 218 18.61 -0.93 5.10
N PRO A 219 18.26 0.35 5.22
CA PRO A 219 16.90 0.75 5.52
C PRO A 219 15.92 0.22 4.46
N VAL A 220 14.91 -0.52 4.89
CA VAL A 220 13.88 -1.12 4.02
C VAL A 220 12.52 -0.47 4.25
N PHE A 221 11.64 -0.54 3.23
CA PHE A 221 10.25 -0.14 3.35
C PHE A 221 9.37 -1.37 3.59
N MET A 222 8.54 -1.34 4.63
CA MET A 222 7.71 -2.47 5.04
C MET A 222 6.23 -2.10 4.99
N LEU A 223 5.47 -2.82 4.17
CA LEU A 223 4.02 -2.72 4.06
C LEU A 223 3.37 -3.97 4.65
N ALA A 224 2.48 -3.81 5.62
CA ALA A 224 1.67 -4.90 6.17
C ALA A 224 0.30 -4.97 5.50
N GLU A 225 -0.09 -6.15 5.06
CA GLU A 225 -1.49 -6.42 4.78
C GLU A 225 -2.23 -6.71 6.09
N ASP A 226 -2.62 -5.66 6.74
CA ASP A 226 -3.43 -5.61 7.97
C ASP A 226 -3.72 -4.15 8.32
N GLU A 227 -4.55 -3.93 9.34
CA GLU A 227 -4.88 -2.59 9.87
C GLU A 227 -4.51 -2.42 11.36
N GLY A 228 -3.66 -3.31 11.91
CA GLY A 228 -3.25 -3.29 13.31
C GLY A 228 -2.32 -2.12 13.64
N GLU A 229 -2.66 -1.34 14.67
CA GLU A 229 -1.85 -0.21 15.15
C GLU A 229 -0.44 -0.63 15.58
N LYS A 230 -0.34 -1.76 16.29
CA LYS A 230 0.92 -2.27 16.86
C LYS A 230 1.96 -2.64 15.79
N LEU A 231 1.53 -2.87 14.55
CA LEU A 231 2.44 -3.12 13.44
C LEU A 231 3.30 -1.88 13.12
N HIS A 232 2.79 -0.68 13.42
CA HIS A 232 3.52 0.58 13.24
C HIS A 232 4.52 0.91 14.36
N ASP A 233 4.51 0.21 15.49
CA ASP A 233 5.40 0.53 16.62
C ASP A 233 6.87 0.44 16.19
N LEU A 234 7.24 -0.58 15.41
CA LEU A 234 8.60 -0.73 14.90
C LEU A 234 8.65 -1.33 13.47
N ALA A 235 7.95 -2.41 13.20
CA ALA A 235 8.17 -3.23 12.02
C ALA A 235 7.77 -2.54 10.70
N PHE A 236 6.58 -1.97 10.64
CA PHE A 236 5.98 -1.55 9.37
C PHE A 236 5.88 -0.03 9.22
N ASP A 237 6.18 0.46 8.02
CA ASP A 237 6.03 1.87 7.63
C ASP A 237 4.60 2.16 7.23
N MET A 238 3.93 1.17 6.64
CA MET A 238 2.59 1.29 6.08
C MET A 238 1.75 0.07 6.40
N THR A 239 0.45 0.29 6.61
CA THR A 239 -0.59 -0.73 6.68
C THR A 239 -1.69 -0.44 5.67
N TYR A 240 -2.50 -1.44 5.35
CA TYR A 240 -3.63 -1.28 4.44
C TYR A 240 -4.72 -0.38 5.03
N GLY A 241 -5.46 0.30 4.17
CA GLY A 241 -6.70 1.01 4.50
C GLY A 241 -7.92 0.22 4.02
N TRP A 242 -8.07 -1.03 4.48
CA TRP A 242 -9.19 -1.91 4.10
C TRP A 242 -10.54 -1.33 4.47
N GLU A 243 -10.66 -0.76 5.68
CA GLU A 243 -11.90 -0.12 6.10
C GLU A 243 -12.27 1.05 5.19
N PHE A 244 -11.29 1.88 4.79
CA PHE A 244 -11.55 2.97 3.85
C PHE A 244 -11.96 2.46 2.47
N HIS A 245 -11.30 1.42 1.97
CA HIS A 245 -11.68 0.76 0.73
C HIS A 245 -13.12 0.23 0.80
N HIS A 246 -13.49 -0.45 1.88
CA HIS A 246 -14.86 -0.91 2.13
C HIS A 246 -15.86 0.24 2.14
N ILE A 247 -15.57 1.33 2.86
CA ILE A 247 -16.44 2.51 2.90
C ILE A 247 -16.65 3.10 1.50
N MET A 248 -15.61 3.21 0.68
CA MET A 248 -15.75 3.71 -0.70
C MET A 248 -16.69 2.83 -1.53
N ASN A 249 -16.57 1.50 -1.43
CA ASN A 249 -17.48 0.57 -2.10
C ASN A 249 -18.94 0.72 -1.60
N GLU A 250 -19.14 0.88 -0.29
CA GLU A 250 -20.49 1.04 0.29
C GLU A 250 -21.11 2.43 -0.05
N VAL A 251 -20.27 3.46 -0.20
CA VAL A 251 -20.71 4.76 -0.75
C VAL A 251 -21.14 4.63 -2.21
N ALA A 252 -20.39 3.90 -3.03
CA ALA A 252 -20.75 3.63 -4.42
C ALA A 252 -22.08 2.88 -4.53
N LYS A 253 -22.38 1.96 -3.60
CA LYS A 253 -23.63 1.24 -3.48
C LYS A 253 -24.76 2.06 -2.80
N LYS A 254 -24.50 3.28 -2.34
CA LYS A 254 -25.45 4.17 -1.62
C LYS A 254 -25.87 3.64 -0.24
N HIS A 255 -25.13 2.75 0.35
CA HIS A 255 -25.32 2.28 1.72
C HIS A 255 -24.68 3.21 2.74
N MET A 256 -23.64 3.93 2.32
CA MET A 256 -22.90 4.94 3.08
C MET A 256 -22.83 6.25 2.31
N ASN A 257 -22.28 7.31 2.93
CA ASN A 257 -22.16 8.64 2.35
C ASN A 257 -20.86 9.34 2.81
N ALA A 258 -20.69 10.63 2.51
CA ALA A 258 -19.53 11.42 2.91
C ALA A 258 -19.28 11.43 4.42
N ASP A 259 -20.33 11.39 5.24
CA ASP A 259 -20.18 11.40 6.71
C ASP A 259 -19.46 10.15 7.22
N SER A 260 -19.65 9.01 6.55
CA SER A 260 -18.92 7.76 6.87
C SER A 260 -17.43 7.90 6.62
N ILE A 261 -17.04 8.57 5.55
CA ILE A 261 -15.62 8.86 5.23
C ILE A 261 -15.04 9.82 6.28
N ILE A 262 -15.75 10.88 6.62
CA ILE A 262 -15.34 11.83 7.66
C ILE A 262 -15.13 11.11 8.99
N ALA A 263 -16.11 10.32 9.41
CA ALA A 263 -16.03 9.55 10.66
C ALA A 263 -14.86 8.58 10.68
N TYR A 264 -14.53 7.92 9.57
CA TYR A 264 -13.36 7.07 9.41
C TYR A 264 -12.08 7.86 9.67
N PHE A 265 -11.82 8.95 8.96
CA PHE A 265 -10.60 9.72 9.13
C PHE A 265 -10.46 10.36 10.51
N GLU A 266 -11.56 10.77 11.14
CA GLU A 266 -11.54 11.27 12.53
C GLU A 266 -11.16 10.18 13.55
N ARG A 267 -11.48 8.90 13.28
CA ARG A 267 -11.01 7.76 14.09
C ARG A 267 -9.54 7.46 13.81
N GLU A 268 -9.14 7.39 12.53
CA GLU A 268 -7.76 7.11 12.12
C GLU A 268 -6.76 8.13 12.72
N ARG A 269 -7.12 9.40 12.72
CA ARG A 269 -6.31 10.47 13.32
C ARG A 269 -6.02 10.25 14.81
N LYS A 270 -6.92 9.57 15.53
CA LYS A 270 -6.75 9.25 16.96
C LYS A 270 -6.07 7.91 17.19
N ARG A 271 -6.22 7.02 16.24
CA ARG A 271 -5.76 5.63 16.32
C ARG A 271 -4.29 5.49 15.97
N PHE A 272 -3.85 6.15 14.90
CA PHE A 272 -2.50 6.02 14.39
C PHE A 272 -1.61 7.22 14.74
N ALA A 273 -0.30 6.96 14.90
CA ALA A 273 0.70 8.01 14.96
C ALA A 273 0.76 8.78 13.63
N SER A 274 1.15 10.06 13.67
CA SER A 274 1.13 10.94 12.49
C SER A 274 2.07 10.48 11.36
N ASN A 275 3.11 9.72 11.67
CA ASN A 275 4.06 9.15 10.72
C ASN A 275 3.61 7.80 10.13
N ALA A 276 2.52 7.21 10.61
CA ALA A 276 1.99 5.97 10.06
C ALA A 276 1.40 6.19 8.66
N TYR A 277 1.82 5.37 7.68
CA TYR A 277 1.24 5.41 6.35
C TYR A 277 0.06 4.45 6.24
N ARG A 278 -0.95 4.84 5.45
CA ARG A 278 -2.08 3.99 5.09
C ARG A 278 -2.11 3.82 3.58
N LEU A 279 -2.21 2.57 3.10
CA LEU A 279 -2.34 2.26 1.68
C LEU A 279 -3.79 2.45 1.23
N HIS A 280 -4.01 3.30 0.25
CA HIS A 280 -5.35 3.55 -0.31
C HIS A 280 -5.42 3.11 -1.77
N PHE A 281 -6.49 2.40 -2.11
CA PHE A 281 -6.66 1.81 -3.44
C PHE A 281 -8.13 1.67 -3.82
N THR A 282 -8.39 1.66 -5.11
CA THR A 282 -9.70 1.30 -5.68
C THR A 282 -9.73 -0.15 -6.13
N SER A 283 -8.57 -0.74 -6.40
CA SER A 283 -8.41 -2.16 -6.73
C SER A 283 -7.03 -2.66 -6.30
N ASN A 284 -6.90 -3.99 -6.14
CA ASN A 284 -5.69 -4.76 -5.97
C ASN A 284 -5.90 -6.16 -6.56
N HIS A 285 -4.94 -7.08 -6.42
CA HIS A 285 -5.05 -8.44 -6.96
C HIS A 285 -6.23 -9.22 -6.37
N ASP A 286 -6.53 -9.06 -5.07
CA ASP A 286 -7.65 -9.72 -4.41
C ASP A 286 -8.99 -9.17 -4.88
N GLU A 287 -9.15 -7.85 -4.81
CA GLU A 287 -10.39 -7.21 -5.23
C GLU A 287 -10.71 -7.52 -6.67
N ASN A 288 -9.74 -7.41 -7.57
CA ASN A 288 -9.95 -7.70 -8.98
C ASN A 288 -10.37 -9.16 -9.22
N SER A 289 -9.69 -10.12 -8.57
CA SER A 289 -9.92 -11.53 -8.79
C SER A 289 -11.21 -12.05 -8.14
N TRP A 290 -11.51 -11.58 -6.92
CA TRP A 290 -12.57 -12.17 -6.09
C TRP A 290 -13.85 -11.33 -6.02
N ASN A 291 -13.71 -10.00 -5.94
CA ASN A 291 -14.83 -9.10 -5.69
C ASN A 291 -15.28 -8.31 -6.91
N GLY A 292 -14.47 -8.30 -7.97
CA GLY A 292 -14.78 -7.62 -9.23
C GLY A 292 -13.86 -6.44 -9.52
N THR A 293 -13.90 -5.99 -10.77
CA THR A 293 -13.15 -4.81 -11.18
C THR A 293 -13.64 -3.56 -10.44
N GLU A 294 -12.84 -2.50 -10.43
CA GLU A 294 -13.28 -1.21 -9.84
C GLU A 294 -14.56 -0.67 -10.52
N TYR A 295 -14.73 -0.94 -11.81
CA TYR A 295 -15.92 -0.54 -12.55
C TYR A 295 -17.17 -1.37 -12.18
N GLU A 296 -17.02 -2.67 -11.89
CA GLU A 296 -18.11 -3.50 -11.38
C GLU A 296 -18.55 -3.05 -9.98
N ARG A 297 -17.62 -2.65 -9.13
CA ARG A 297 -17.87 -2.30 -7.73
C ARG A 297 -18.30 -0.85 -7.55
N MET A 298 -17.66 0.09 -8.25
CA MET A 298 -17.82 1.53 -8.06
C MET A 298 -18.54 2.23 -9.22
N GLY A 299 -18.76 1.52 -10.33
CA GLY A 299 -19.46 2.06 -11.50
C GLY A 299 -18.83 3.35 -12.03
N LYS A 300 -19.66 4.37 -12.28
CA LYS A 300 -19.22 5.68 -12.75
C LYS A 300 -18.42 6.48 -11.70
N GLY A 301 -18.41 6.06 -10.46
CA GLY A 301 -17.63 6.66 -9.36
C GLY A 301 -16.17 6.25 -9.33
N ALA A 302 -15.72 5.28 -10.14
CA ALA A 302 -14.36 4.75 -10.08
C ALA A 302 -13.27 5.83 -10.16
N GLU A 303 -13.36 6.77 -11.10
CA GLU A 303 -12.40 7.90 -11.21
C GLU A 303 -12.49 8.84 -10.00
N CYS A 304 -13.69 9.14 -9.53
CA CYS A 304 -13.91 9.97 -8.34
C CYS A 304 -13.19 9.36 -7.12
N PHE A 305 -13.32 8.06 -6.90
CA PHE A 305 -12.64 7.37 -5.80
C PHE A 305 -11.12 7.22 -6.03
N ALA A 306 -10.65 7.08 -7.27
CA ALA A 306 -9.23 7.09 -7.58
C ALA A 306 -8.58 8.44 -7.22
N VAL A 307 -9.24 9.56 -7.55
CA VAL A 307 -8.78 10.91 -7.16
C VAL A 307 -8.86 11.10 -5.66
N LEU A 308 -9.93 10.65 -5.00
CA LEU A 308 -10.07 10.73 -3.56
C LEU A 308 -8.95 9.96 -2.84
N SER A 309 -8.70 8.69 -3.23
CA SER A 309 -7.63 7.86 -2.66
C SER A 309 -6.24 8.47 -2.82
N SER A 310 -6.03 9.26 -3.87
CA SER A 310 -4.74 9.89 -4.17
C SER A 310 -4.55 11.27 -3.52
N THR A 311 -5.61 11.92 -3.07
CA THR A 311 -5.58 13.30 -2.54
C THR A 311 -5.90 13.39 -1.05
N ILE A 312 -6.54 12.38 -0.49
CA ILE A 312 -6.75 12.26 0.95
C ILE A 312 -5.48 11.73 1.64
N HIS A 313 -5.43 11.73 2.97
CA HIS A 313 -4.23 11.34 3.72
C HIS A 313 -3.93 9.84 3.62
N GLY A 314 -2.87 9.47 2.89
CA GLY A 314 -2.41 8.10 2.63
C GLY A 314 -1.53 8.02 1.39
N MET A 315 -0.98 6.83 1.13
CA MET A 315 -0.24 6.52 -0.09
C MET A 315 -1.17 5.81 -1.09
N PRO A 316 -1.32 6.32 -2.32
CA PRO A 316 -2.13 5.65 -3.32
C PRO A 316 -1.42 4.44 -3.92
N LEU A 317 -2.20 3.39 -4.19
CA LEU A 317 -1.83 2.21 -4.96
C LEU A 317 -2.58 2.18 -6.28
N ILE A 318 -1.88 1.83 -7.34
CA ILE A 318 -2.44 1.42 -8.64
C ILE A 318 -2.15 -0.05 -8.84
N TYR A 319 -3.18 -0.84 -9.11
CA TYR A 319 -3.05 -2.21 -9.56
C TYR A 319 -2.87 -2.26 -11.09
N ASN A 320 -1.97 -3.09 -11.56
CA ASN A 320 -1.64 -3.20 -12.98
C ASN A 320 -2.89 -3.42 -13.86
N GLY A 321 -3.02 -2.60 -14.91
CA GLY A 321 -4.19 -2.57 -15.80
C GLY A 321 -5.13 -1.40 -15.58
N GLN A 322 -5.16 -0.77 -14.40
CA GLN A 322 -6.03 0.39 -14.14
C GLN A 322 -5.72 1.56 -15.09
N GLU A 323 -4.45 1.77 -15.44
CA GLU A 323 -4.01 2.80 -16.39
C GLU A 323 -4.44 2.55 -17.84
N SER A 324 -4.98 1.38 -18.12
CA SER A 324 -5.55 0.99 -19.41
C SER A 324 -7.07 0.78 -19.37
N SER A 325 -7.74 1.23 -18.32
CA SER A 325 -9.17 0.98 -18.09
C SER A 325 -9.54 -0.51 -18.18
N PHE A 326 -8.60 -1.38 -17.79
CA PHE A 326 -8.80 -2.82 -17.88
C PHE A 326 -9.97 -3.25 -16.99
N ASN A 327 -11.06 -3.70 -17.62
CA ASN A 327 -12.32 -4.00 -16.96
C ASN A 327 -12.68 -5.50 -17.10
N ARG A 328 -11.77 -6.34 -16.62
CA ARG A 328 -11.96 -7.79 -16.55
C ARG A 328 -11.28 -8.35 -15.30
N ARG A 329 -11.92 -9.34 -14.66
CA ARG A 329 -11.32 -10.09 -13.57
C ARG A 329 -10.22 -11.00 -14.10
N LEU A 330 -9.04 -10.92 -13.51
CA LEU A 330 -7.93 -11.80 -13.84
C LEU A 330 -8.06 -13.15 -13.11
N GLU A 331 -7.76 -14.23 -13.82
CA GLU A 331 -7.86 -15.57 -13.28
C GLU A 331 -6.68 -15.89 -12.36
N PHE A 332 -6.94 -15.94 -11.04
CA PHE A 332 -5.92 -15.99 -10.00
C PHE A 332 -5.00 -17.23 -10.10
N PHE A 333 -5.55 -18.41 -10.41
CA PHE A 333 -4.81 -19.68 -10.43
C PHE A 333 -4.30 -20.08 -11.81
N GLU A 334 -4.53 -19.26 -12.84
CA GLU A 334 -4.20 -19.56 -14.22
C GLU A 334 -3.20 -18.58 -14.82
N LYS A 335 -2.68 -18.87 -16.01
CA LYS A 335 -2.03 -17.90 -16.86
C LYS A 335 -3.11 -17.07 -17.55
N ASP A 336 -3.11 -15.81 -17.25
CA ASP A 336 -3.95 -14.80 -17.87
C ASP A 336 -3.09 -13.61 -18.28
N SER A 337 -3.62 -12.64 -18.98
CA SER A 337 -2.88 -11.44 -19.37
C SER A 337 -3.78 -10.21 -19.44
N ILE A 338 -3.19 -9.07 -19.11
CA ILE A 338 -3.84 -7.77 -19.24
C ILE A 338 -3.87 -7.39 -20.72
N ASP A 339 -5.02 -6.92 -21.18
CA ASP A 339 -5.12 -6.20 -22.45
C ASP A 339 -4.81 -4.72 -22.19
N TRP A 340 -3.63 -4.29 -22.60
CA TRP A 340 -3.15 -2.94 -22.36
C TRP A 340 -3.79 -1.87 -23.25
N GLY A 341 -4.40 -2.25 -24.36
CA GLY A 341 -5.03 -1.30 -25.29
C GLY A 341 -4.12 -0.13 -25.64
N THR A 342 -4.58 1.08 -25.36
CA THR A 342 -3.85 2.33 -25.66
C THR A 342 -3.37 3.08 -24.42
N TYR A 343 -3.43 2.49 -23.24
CA TYR A 343 -3.13 3.14 -21.96
C TYR A 343 -3.93 4.44 -21.75
N ASP A 344 -5.22 4.38 -22.02
CA ASP A 344 -6.12 5.55 -22.10
C ASP A 344 -6.22 6.36 -20.78
N LYS A 345 -5.95 5.74 -19.62
CA LYS A 345 -5.89 6.41 -18.32
C LYS A 345 -4.48 6.81 -17.88
N ASN A 346 -3.44 6.50 -18.64
CA ASN A 346 -2.07 6.84 -18.26
C ASN A 346 -1.88 8.36 -18.10
N GLY A 347 -2.52 9.18 -18.95
CA GLY A 347 -2.52 10.64 -18.83
C GLY A 347 -3.22 11.14 -17.57
N PHE A 348 -4.35 10.55 -17.21
CA PHE A 348 -5.10 10.83 -15.99
C PHE A 348 -4.26 10.59 -14.73
N TYR A 349 -3.68 9.40 -14.58
CA TYR A 349 -2.83 9.07 -13.43
C TYR A 349 -1.53 9.91 -13.41
N ASN A 350 -0.93 10.17 -14.57
CA ASN A 350 0.23 11.06 -14.64
C ASN A 350 -0.07 12.46 -14.09
N THR A 351 -1.20 13.06 -14.46
CA THR A 351 -1.62 14.36 -13.95
C THR A 351 -1.85 14.30 -12.44
N LEU A 352 -2.56 13.29 -11.96
CA LEU A 352 -2.89 13.10 -10.56
C LEU A 352 -1.65 12.93 -9.67
N PHE A 353 -0.70 12.07 -10.08
CA PHE A 353 0.49 11.80 -9.28
C PHE A 353 1.52 12.93 -9.35
N LYS A 354 1.65 13.62 -10.47
CA LYS A 354 2.44 14.86 -10.55
C LYS A 354 1.89 15.92 -9.60
N PHE A 355 0.58 16.06 -9.55
CA PHE A 355 -0.07 16.98 -8.62
C PHE A 355 0.23 16.62 -7.16
N LYS A 356 0.12 15.33 -6.79
CA LYS A 356 0.50 14.87 -5.45
C LYS A 356 1.93 15.27 -5.09
N LYS A 357 2.89 15.04 -5.99
CA LYS A 357 4.32 15.33 -5.75
C LYS A 357 4.61 16.82 -5.64
N LYS A 358 3.95 17.66 -6.44
CA LYS A 358 4.08 19.12 -6.39
C LYS A 358 3.51 19.74 -5.13
N ASN A 359 2.62 19.05 -4.41
CA ASN A 359 1.86 19.59 -3.30
C ASN A 359 2.26 18.93 -1.98
N PRO A 360 3.18 19.53 -1.18
CA PRO A 360 3.58 18.98 0.10
C PRO A 360 2.43 18.67 1.06
N ALA A 361 1.33 19.40 0.96
CA ALA A 361 0.13 19.09 1.73
C ALA A 361 -0.40 17.66 1.49
N LEU A 362 -0.18 17.08 0.28
CA LEU A 362 -0.62 15.74 -0.11
C LEU A 362 0.40 14.64 0.18
N TRP A 363 1.57 14.95 0.70
CA TRP A 363 2.59 13.93 0.96
C TRP A 363 2.13 12.94 2.03
N ASN A 364 2.83 11.83 2.15
CA ASN A 364 2.45 10.70 3.00
C ASN A 364 2.81 10.96 4.47
N GLY A 365 2.03 10.42 5.39
CA GLY A 365 2.25 10.53 6.83
C GLY A 365 2.43 12.00 7.29
N ASP A 366 3.36 12.23 8.18
CA ASP A 366 3.66 13.54 8.75
C ASP A 366 4.49 14.45 7.83
N PHE A 367 5.00 13.94 6.70
CA PHE A 367 5.53 14.80 5.63
C PHE A 367 4.43 15.65 5.00
N GLY A 368 3.21 15.13 4.92
CA GLY A 368 2.03 15.86 4.46
C GLY A 368 1.22 16.51 5.56
N ALA A 369 -0.07 16.66 5.32
CA ALA A 369 -1.04 17.18 6.28
C ALA A 369 -2.27 16.29 6.35
N PHE A 370 -2.82 16.11 7.54
CA PHE A 370 -4.10 15.42 7.73
C PHE A 370 -5.24 16.28 7.18
N PRO A 371 -6.34 15.72 6.63
CA PRO A 371 -7.46 16.50 6.14
C PRO A 371 -8.20 17.22 7.26
N GLU A 372 -8.54 18.48 7.01
CA GLU A 372 -9.51 19.24 7.77
C GLU A 372 -10.82 19.25 6.99
N PHE A 373 -11.84 18.56 7.50
CA PHE A 373 -13.14 18.49 6.83
C PHE A 373 -13.93 19.78 6.99
N ILE A 374 -14.62 20.18 5.92
CA ILE A 374 -15.42 21.41 5.86
C ILE A 374 -16.87 21.01 5.68
N GLU A 375 -17.72 21.50 6.56
CA GLU A 375 -19.15 21.21 6.54
C GLU A 375 -19.81 21.79 5.28
N THR A 376 -20.54 20.95 4.55
CA THR A 376 -21.31 21.33 3.36
C THR A 376 -22.80 21.36 3.60
N GLY A 377 -23.30 20.76 4.69
CA GLY A 377 -24.70 20.51 4.95
C GLY A 377 -25.34 19.53 3.96
N ASN A 378 -24.53 18.77 3.20
CA ASN A 378 -24.98 17.82 2.20
C ASN A 378 -24.21 16.50 2.34
N PRO A 379 -24.84 15.40 2.78
CA PRO A 379 -24.20 14.13 3.03
C PRO A 379 -23.66 13.44 1.75
N ASN A 380 -24.03 13.91 0.56
CA ASN A 380 -23.51 13.41 -0.71
C ASN A 380 -22.22 14.11 -1.14
N VAL A 381 -21.74 15.10 -0.39
CA VAL A 381 -20.59 15.91 -0.79
C VAL A 381 -19.52 15.89 0.29
N LEU A 382 -18.37 15.34 -0.06
CA LEU A 382 -17.17 15.42 0.77
C LEU A 382 -16.36 16.66 0.39
N LEU A 383 -16.01 17.46 1.39
CA LEU A 383 -15.14 18.62 1.24
C LEU A 383 -14.09 18.62 2.34
N PHE A 384 -12.84 18.74 1.95
CA PHE A 384 -11.73 18.88 2.88
C PHE A 384 -10.66 19.83 2.35
N LYS A 385 -9.84 20.35 3.25
CA LYS A 385 -8.57 20.99 2.93
C LYS A 385 -7.41 20.26 3.61
N ARG A 386 -6.24 20.31 2.99
CA ARG A 386 -4.95 19.89 3.55
C ARG A 386 -3.97 21.04 3.44
N VAL A 387 -3.30 21.40 4.53
CA VAL A 387 -2.42 22.58 4.58
C VAL A 387 -1.06 22.20 5.14
N LYS A 388 0.01 22.48 4.40
CA LYS A 388 1.40 22.27 4.83
C LYS A 388 2.22 23.52 4.45
N GLY A 389 2.63 24.31 5.44
CA GLY A 389 3.27 25.61 5.18
C GLY A 389 2.33 26.50 4.36
N ASP A 390 2.83 27.05 3.26
CA ASP A 390 2.06 27.90 2.33
C ASP A 390 1.26 27.11 1.30
N ASN A 391 1.43 25.78 1.22
CA ASN A 391 0.67 24.93 0.31
C ASN A 391 -0.67 24.53 0.90
N CYS A 392 -1.73 24.83 0.18
CA CYS A 392 -3.10 24.44 0.51
C CYS A 392 -3.73 23.70 -0.67
N VAL A 393 -4.23 22.49 -0.39
CA VAL A 393 -5.02 21.70 -1.34
C VAL A 393 -6.44 21.55 -0.80
N ILE A 394 -7.44 21.75 -1.65
CA ILE A 394 -8.87 21.62 -1.33
C ILE A 394 -9.47 20.57 -2.26
N GLY A 395 -10.02 19.51 -1.68
CA GLY A 395 -10.73 18.45 -2.40
C GLY A 395 -12.24 18.56 -2.18
N LEU A 396 -13.00 18.58 -3.26
CA LEU A 396 -14.46 18.61 -3.28
C LEU A 396 -14.98 17.49 -4.17
N PHE A 397 -15.78 16.58 -3.63
CA PHE A 397 -16.25 15.36 -4.28
C PHE A 397 -17.75 15.21 -4.18
N ASN A 398 -18.43 15.01 -5.30
CA ASN A 398 -19.82 14.57 -5.33
C ASN A 398 -19.87 13.05 -5.33
N LEU A 399 -20.20 12.47 -4.20
CA LEU A 399 -20.28 11.02 -3.98
C LEU A 399 -21.70 10.50 -4.26
N SER A 400 -22.32 10.97 -5.34
CA SER A 400 -23.70 10.58 -5.71
C SER A 400 -23.94 10.62 -7.22
N GLU A 401 -25.01 9.96 -7.64
CA GLU A 401 -25.46 9.89 -9.04
C GLU A 401 -26.22 11.13 -9.52
N SER A 402 -26.34 12.15 -8.70
CA SER A 402 -27.09 13.37 -9.04
C SER A 402 -26.22 14.61 -8.92
N LYS A 403 -26.53 15.61 -9.74
CA LYS A 403 -25.87 16.91 -9.70
C LYS A 403 -26.04 17.57 -8.33
N GLN A 404 -24.95 18.09 -7.76
CA GLN A 404 -24.93 18.79 -6.49
C GLN A 404 -24.53 20.26 -6.67
N ASN A 405 -25.25 21.16 -6.00
CA ASN A 405 -24.91 22.59 -5.91
C ASN A 405 -24.46 22.87 -4.47
N VAL A 406 -23.18 23.03 -4.26
CA VAL A 406 -22.57 23.15 -2.95
C VAL A 406 -22.31 24.60 -2.62
N LYS A 407 -22.67 24.99 -1.43
CA LYS A 407 -22.31 26.29 -0.83
C LYS A 407 -21.55 26.03 0.46
N PHE A 408 -20.38 26.61 0.60
CA PHE A 408 -19.56 26.39 1.78
C PHE A 408 -18.79 27.65 2.20
N LYS A 409 -18.34 27.66 3.44
CA LYS A 409 -17.34 28.58 3.97
C LYS A 409 -16.03 27.84 4.16
N CYS A 410 -14.92 28.50 3.92
CA CYS A 410 -13.61 27.90 4.10
C CYS A 410 -12.70 28.89 4.83
N ASP A 411 -12.56 28.72 6.13
CA ASP A 411 -11.73 29.60 6.92
C ASP A 411 -10.26 29.46 6.52
N ASN A 412 -9.58 30.61 6.41
CA ASN A 412 -8.19 30.71 5.98
C ASN A 412 -7.88 30.20 4.55
N CYS A 413 -8.91 30.09 3.68
CA CYS A 413 -8.76 29.63 2.31
C CYS A 413 -8.79 30.79 1.28
N LYS A 414 -8.69 32.06 1.69
CA LYS A 414 -8.76 33.17 0.74
C LYS A 414 -7.53 33.14 -0.20
N GLY A 415 -7.79 33.09 -1.50
CA GLY A 415 -6.73 33.09 -2.49
C GLY A 415 -7.21 32.64 -3.87
N THR A 416 -6.29 32.61 -4.82
CA THR A 416 -6.50 32.02 -6.14
C THR A 416 -5.90 30.63 -6.16
N TYR A 417 -6.66 29.66 -6.62
CA TYR A 417 -6.31 28.25 -6.70
C TYR A 417 -6.42 27.80 -8.15
N LYS A 418 -5.60 26.85 -8.55
CA LYS A 418 -5.72 26.14 -9.83
C LYS A 418 -6.40 24.79 -9.64
N GLU A 419 -7.28 24.45 -10.56
CA GLU A 419 -7.93 23.14 -10.61
C GLU A 419 -7.02 22.11 -11.28
N LEU A 420 -6.98 20.89 -10.74
CA LEU A 420 -6.07 19.82 -11.11
C LEU A 420 -6.10 19.42 -12.60
N PHE A 421 -7.29 19.27 -13.18
CA PHE A 421 -7.46 18.70 -14.52
C PHE A 421 -7.78 19.74 -15.60
N SER A 422 -8.28 20.91 -15.25
CA SER A 422 -8.69 21.93 -16.20
C SER A 422 -7.76 23.14 -16.28
N ASP A 423 -6.79 23.28 -15.37
CA ASP A 423 -5.98 24.49 -15.18
C ASP A 423 -6.80 25.78 -14.92
N GLU A 424 -8.11 25.65 -14.71
CA GLU A 424 -8.96 26.79 -14.40
C GLU A 424 -8.61 27.39 -13.06
N SER A 425 -8.62 28.73 -13.01
CA SER A 425 -8.40 29.45 -11.76
C SER A 425 -9.71 29.67 -11.02
N PHE A 426 -9.73 29.32 -9.73
CA PHE A 426 -10.85 29.55 -8.84
C PHE A 426 -10.46 30.52 -7.71
N SER A 427 -11.22 31.63 -7.58
CA SER A 427 -11.01 32.59 -6.50
C SER A 427 -11.80 32.17 -5.26
N MET A 428 -11.11 31.64 -4.26
CA MET A 428 -11.69 31.17 -3.00
C MET A 428 -11.91 32.32 -2.03
N SER A 429 -13.09 32.36 -1.40
CA SER A 429 -13.46 33.31 -0.35
C SER A 429 -13.58 32.60 0.99
N CYS A 430 -13.18 33.26 2.09
CA CYS A 430 -13.46 32.75 3.44
C CYS A 430 -14.94 32.71 3.81
N LYS A 431 -15.75 33.56 3.20
CA LYS A 431 -17.16 33.78 3.65
C LYS A 431 -18.19 32.96 2.89
N LYS A 432 -18.03 32.81 1.55
CA LYS A 432 -19.04 32.15 0.71
C LYS A 432 -18.41 31.69 -0.62
N ASN A 433 -18.49 30.41 -0.87
CA ASN A 433 -18.15 29.81 -2.14
C ASN A 433 -19.35 29.04 -2.68
N LYS A 434 -19.43 28.89 -3.99
CA LYS A 434 -20.45 28.08 -4.67
C LYS A 434 -19.81 27.31 -5.80
N VAL A 435 -19.99 25.99 -5.79
CA VAL A 435 -19.49 25.06 -6.83
C VAL A 435 -20.63 24.14 -7.24
N SER A 436 -20.72 23.85 -8.53
CA SER A 436 -21.64 22.85 -9.08
C SER A 436 -20.81 21.64 -9.50
N LEU A 437 -21.24 20.44 -9.09
CA LEU A 437 -20.62 19.17 -9.42
C LEU A 437 -21.67 18.29 -10.08
N ASP A 438 -21.37 17.75 -11.25
CA ASP A 438 -22.20 16.74 -11.87
C ASP A 438 -22.12 15.41 -11.10
N ALA A 439 -22.83 14.36 -11.50
CA ALA A 439 -22.81 13.06 -10.82
C ALA A 439 -21.38 12.48 -10.81
N TRP A 440 -20.89 12.07 -9.63
CA TRP A 440 -19.53 11.51 -9.41
C TRP A 440 -18.40 12.46 -9.83
N ASP A 441 -18.71 13.78 -9.98
CA ASP A 441 -17.72 14.79 -10.32
C ASP A 441 -16.90 15.20 -9.09
N PHE A 442 -15.71 15.70 -9.33
CA PHE A 442 -14.81 16.19 -8.31
C PHE A 442 -14.08 17.44 -8.77
N LYS A 443 -13.63 18.23 -7.83
CA LYS A 443 -12.75 19.36 -8.05
C LYS A 443 -11.63 19.34 -7.01
N VAL A 444 -10.40 19.38 -7.47
CA VAL A 444 -9.24 19.47 -6.59
C VAL A 444 -8.45 20.71 -6.95
N TYR A 445 -8.29 21.57 -5.97
CA TYR A 445 -7.67 22.88 -6.13
C TYR A 445 -6.38 22.99 -5.32
N SER A 446 -5.36 23.66 -5.84
CA SER A 446 -4.11 23.93 -5.14
C SER A 446 -3.69 25.39 -5.26
N THR A 447 -2.99 25.88 -4.21
CA THR A 447 -2.26 27.15 -4.25
C THR A 447 -0.94 27.06 -5.03
N ASN A 448 -0.40 25.86 -5.25
CA ASN A 448 0.81 25.64 -6.05
C ASN A 448 0.41 25.47 -7.53
N GLU A 449 1.20 26.12 -8.42
CA GLU A 449 1.05 25.99 -9.87
C GLU A 449 1.66 24.68 -10.41
#